data_1e361959115661479bc79602ffd4ef95
#
_entry.id   1e361959115661479bc79602ffd4ef95
#
_cell.length_a   1.000
_cell.length_b   1.000
_cell.length_c   1.000
_cell.angle_alpha   90.00
_cell.angle_beta   90.00
_cell.angle_gamma   90.00
#
_symmetry.space_group_name_H-M   'P 1'
#
loop_
_entity.id
_entity.type
_entity.pdbx_description
1 polymer ?
#
loop_
_entity_poly.entity_id
_entity_poly.type
_entity_poly.pdbx_seq_one_letter_code
_entity_poly.pdbx_strand_id
1 'polypeptide(L)'
;MPFNKDFGPLNLAMVHRYCRELAKLYKSHCQNNTRIFHYCSSSDKAKMTNACFLMGAFMLVVLKMTADEAYDRFHEYDQVLLPFRDASKGDCAYKCTVHACLQGLEFALKHNWYEFDKFDAREYEHYEKVENGDLNWIIPGKFMAFMGPVDRDQR
;
A
#
# COMPACT_ATOMS: atom_id res chain seq x y z
N MET A 1 -10.04 12.46 -2.50
CA MET A 1 -9.03 13.52 -2.28
C MET A 1 -8.20 13.12 -1.07
N PRO A 2 -6.87 13.35 -1.08
CA PRO A 2 -6.08 13.10 0.12
C PRO A 2 -6.54 14.03 1.26
N PHE A 3 -6.65 13.47 2.45
CA PHE A 3 -6.99 14.25 3.62
C PHE A 3 -5.76 15.02 4.11
N ASN A 4 -5.87 16.34 4.24
CA ASN A 4 -4.76 17.24 4.56
C ASN A 4 -3.57 17.07 3.57
N LYS A 5 -2.36 16.84 4.04
CA LYS A 5 -1.15 16.60 3.24
C LYS A 5 -0.82 15.12 3.07
N ASP A 6 -1.77 14.23 3.36
CA ASP A 6 -1.64 12.80 3.16
C ASP A 6 -1.48 12.48 1.68
N PHE A 7 -0.51 11.63 1.34
CA PHE A 7 -0.26 11.17 -0.03
C PHE A 7 -0.14 9.65 -0.14
N GLY A 8 -0.27 8.95 0.99
CA GLY A 8 -0.15 7.50 1.09
C GLY A 8 0.22 7.03 2.51
N PRO A 9 0.53 5.75 2.68
CA PRO A 9 0.64 4.73 1.62
C PRO A 9 -0.69 4.47 0.93
N LEU A 10 -0.62 4.04 -0.33
CA LEU A 10 -1.82 3.62 -1.06
C LEU A 10 -2.49 2.45 -0.33
N ASN A 11 -3.82 2.45 -0.30
CA ASN A 11 -4.60 1.46 0.43
C ASN A 11 -4.42 0.02 -0.09
N LEU A 12 -4.84 -0.96 0.70
CA LEU A 12 -4.61 -2.37 0.39
C LEU A 12 -5.30 -2.82 -0.91
N ALA A 13 -6.46 -2.26 -1.26
CA ALA A 13 -7.14 -2.56 -2.51
C ALA A 13 -6.33 -2.08 -3.73
N MET A 14 -5.73 -0.90 -3.66
CA MET A 14 -4.84 -0.39 -4.72
C MET A 14 -3.58 -1.24 -4.85
N VAL A 15 -2.95 -1.62 -3.74
CA VAL A 15 -1.82 -2.55 -3.71
C VAL A 15 -2.20 -3.88 -4.36
N HIS A 16 -3.34 -4.45 -3.97
CA HIS A 16 -3.83 -5.71 -4.52
C HIS A 16 -4.04 -5.64 -6.03
N ARG A 17 -4.73 -4.60 -6.52
CA ARG A 17 -4.98 -4.41 -7.96
C ARG A 17 -3.68 -4.26 -8.74
N TYR A 18 -2.76 -3.45 -8.23
CA TYR A 18 -1.44 -3.27 -8.84
C TYR A 18 -0.69 -4.61 -8.94
N CYS A 19 -0.60 -5.36 -7.84
CA CYS A 19 0.07 -6.65 -7.82
C CYS A 19 -0.58 -7.66 -8.79
N ARG A 20 -1.91 -7.67 -8.89
CA ARG A 20 -2.62 -8.55 -9.85
C ARG A 20 -2.33 -8.20 -11.30
N GLU A 21 -2.40 -6.91 -11.65
CA GLU A 21 -2.14 -6.49 -13.03
C GLU A 21 -0.68 -6.71 -13.42
N LEU A 22 0.26 -6.35 -12.55
CA LEU A 22 1.67 -6.59 -12.82
C LEU A 22 2.00 -8.09 -12.87
N ALA A 23 1.36 -8.93 -12.06
CA ALA A 23 1.53 -10.39 -12.13
C ALA A 23 1.07 -10.99 -13.46
N LYS A 24 -0.03 -10.48 -14.03
CA LYS A 24 -0.49 -10.88 -15.37
C LYS A 24 0.54 -10.52 -16.44
N LEU A 25 1.01 -9.28 -16.42
CA LEU A 25 2.06 -8.81 -17.35
C LEU A 25 3.34 -9.64 -17.18
N TYR A 26 3.77 -9.85 -15.94
CA TYR A 26 4.97 -10.64 -15.65
C TYR A 26 4.86 -12.06 -16.21
N LYS A 27 3.74 -12.74 -15.97
CA LYS A 27 3.51 -14.09 -16.50
C LYS A 27 3.50 -14.14 -18.04
N SER A 28 2.88 -13.14 -18.70
CA SER A 28 2.77 -13.11 -20.17
C SER A 28 4.10 -12.77 -20.87
N HIS A 29 4.98 -12.01 -20.20
CA HIS A 29 6.21 -11.53 -20.81
C HIS A 29 7.47 -12.29 -20.37
N CYS A 30 7.47 -12.94 -19.22
CA CYS A 30 8.60 -13.68 -18.68
C CYS A 30 9.07 -14.82 -19.63
N GLN A 31 8.15 -15.39 -20.42
CA GLN A 31 8.45 -16.46 -21.38
C GLN A 31 9.04 -15.95 -22.70
N ASN A 32 8.96 -14.66 -23.00
CA ASN A 32 9.27 -14.08 -24.31
C ASN A 32 10.56 -13.27 -24.31
N ASN A 33 11.42 -13.42 -23.31
CA ASN A 33 12.67 -12.64 -23.13
C ASN A 33 12.44 -11.11 -23.23
N THR A 34 11.27 -10.63 -22.83
CA THR A 34 10.92 -9.21 -22.78
C THR A 34 11.16 -8.65 -21.39
N ARG A 35 11.45 -7.35 -21.32
CA ARG A 35 11.67 -6.65 -20.05
C ARG A 35 10.49 -5.75 -19.74
N ILE A 36 10.08 -5.74 -18.47
CA ILE A 36 9.06 -4.82 -17.96
C ILE A 36 9.80 -3.65 -17.29
N PHE A 37 9.50 -2.44 -17.75
CA PHE A 37 10.04 -1.21 -17.14
C PHE A 37 8.93 -0.54 -16.32
N HIS A 38 9.19 -0.40 -15.02
CA HIS A 38 8.36 0.41 -14.13
C HIS A 38 9.04 1.77 -13.96
N TYR A 39 8.34 2.86 -14.26
CA TYR A 39 8.90 4.20 -14.18
C TYR A 39 7.90 5.21 -13.62
N CYS A 40 8.39 6.26 -12.99
CA CYS A 40 7.61 7.39 -12.53
C CYS A 40 8.40 8.69 -12.71
N SER A 41 7.73 9.84 -12.56
CA SER A 41 8.41 11.13 -12.60
C SER A 41 9.32 11.30 -11.39
N SER A 42 10.57 11.68 -11.61
CA SER A 42 11.54 11.98 -10.55
C SER A 42 11.27 13.34 -9.87
N SER A 43 10.46 14.21 -10.48
CA SER A 43 10.12 15.53 -9.92
C SER A 43 9.05 15.46 -8.83
N ASP A 44 8.27 14.36 -8.75
CA ASP A 44 7.22 14.16 -7.78
C ASP A 44 7.64 13.06 -6.77
N LYS A 45 8.22 13.49 -5.67
CA LYS A 45 8.74 12.59 -4.63
C LYS A 45 7.62 11.75 -3.98
N ALA A 46 6.41 12.28 -3.86
CA ALA A 46 5.29 11.53 -3.30
C ALA A 46 4.87 10.37 -4.23
N LYS A 47 4.79 10.63 -5.54
CA LYS A 47 4.56 9.56 -6.53
C LYS A 47 5.69 8.55 -6.55
N MET A 48 6.94 9.00 -6.45
CA MET A 48 8.09 8.11 -6.42
C MET A 48 8.04 7.19 -5.20
N THR A 49 7.72 7.73 -4.02
CA THR A 49 7.58 6.94 -2.79
C THR A 49 6.49 5.88 -2.94
N ASN A 50 5.30 6.25 -3.46
CA ASN A 50 4.23 5.28 -3.73
C ASN A 50 4.62 4.26 -4.79
N ALA A 51 5.37 4.64 -5.82
CA ALA A 51 5.85 3.71 -6.85
C ALA A 51 6.82 2.67 -6.27
N CYS A 52 7.75 3.09 -5.40
CA CYS A 52 8.64 2.17 -4.68
C CYS A 52 7.85 1.24 -3.74
N PHE A 53 6.86 1.76 -3.02
CA PHE A 53 5.99 0.95 -2.16
C PHE A 53 5.22 -0.11 -2.97
N LEU A 54 4.58 0.27 -4.08
CA LEU A 54 3.84 -0.66 -4.93
C LEU A 54 4.74 -1.75 -5.52
N MET A 55 5.93 -1.37 -6.00
CA MET A 55 6.87 -2.34 -6.55
C MET A 55 7.42 -3.26 -5.46
N GLY A 56 7.75 -2.74 -4.28
CA GLY A 56 8.13 -3.54 -3.11
C GLY A 56 7.03 -4.52 -2.71
N ALA A 57 5.78 -4.05 -2.66
CA ALA A 57 4.63 -4.91 -2.39
C ALA A 57 4.48 -6.04 -3.42
N PHE A 58 4.69 -5.75 -4.71
CA PHE A 58 4.72 -6.79 -5.74
C PHE A 58 5.81 -7.84 -5.49
N MET A 59 7.02 -7.40 -5.11
CA MET A 59 8.12 -8.30 -4.78
C MET A 59 7.76 -9.23 -3.61
N LEU A 60 7.11 -8.73 -2.56
CA LEU A 60 6.65 -9.54 -1.44
C LEU A 60 5.53 -10.50 -1.86
N VAL A 61 4.47 -9.94 -2.45
CA VAL A 61 3.22 -10.67 -2.69
C VAL A 61 3.37 -11.71 -3.78
N VAL A 62 4.05 -11.36 -4.88
CA VAL A 62 4.14 -12.18 -6.10
C VAL A 62 5.47 -12.93 -6.18
N LEU A 63 6.59 -12.25 -5.94
CA LEU A 63 7.93 -12.85 -6.06
C LEU A 63 8.39 -13.53 -4.75
N LYS A 64 7.61 -13.39 -3.66
CA LYS A 64 7.87 -14.03 -2.36
C LYS A 64 9.20 -13.62 -1.70
N MET A 65 9.65 -12.41 -1.99
CA MET A 65 10.79 -11.82 -1.31
C MET A 65 10.42 -11.38 0.11
N THR A 66 11.41 -11.25 0.98
CA THR A 66 11.24 -10.59 2.29
C THR A 66 11.13 -9.07 2.14
N ALA A 67 10.64 -8.39 3.18
CA ALA A 67 10.58 -6.92 3.18
C ALA A 67 11.96 -6.28 3.02
N ASP A 68 12.97 -6.86 3.67
CA ASP A 68 14.34 -6.36 3.62
C ASP A 68 14.93 -6.54 2.21
N GLU A 69 14.79 -7.72 1.61
CA GLU A 69 15.27 -8.00 0.23
C GLU A 69 14.60 -7.09 -0.81
N ALA A 70 13.30 -6.82 -0.64
CA ALA A 70 12.56 -5.93 -1.54
C ALA A 70 12.99 -4.48 -1.35
N TYR A 71 13.17 -4.04 -0.10
CA TYR A 71 13.57 -2.66 0.20
C TYR A 71 15.00 -2.36 -0.23
N ASP A 72 15.90 -3.30 -0.12
CA ASP A 72 17.31 -3.18 -0.58
C ASP A 72 17.42 -2.74 -2.06
N ARG A 73 16.41 -3.06 -2.89
CA ARG A 73 16.36 -2.62 -4.29
C ARG A 73 16.18 -1.12 -4.45
N PHE A 74 15.76 -0.43 -3.39
CA PHE A 74 15.49 1.01 -3.37
C PHE A 74 16.48 1.80 -2.51
N HIS A 75 17.51 1.15 -1.94
CA HIS A 75 18.46 1.76 -1.02
C HIS A 75 19.09 3.05 -1.57
N GLU A 76 19.39 3.10 -2.86
CA GLU A 76 19.95 4.30 -3.51
C GLU A 76 19.01 5.51 -3.44
N TYR A 77 17.71 5.30 -3.20
CA TYR A 77 16.69 6.34 -3.15
C TYR A 77 16.32 6.78 -1.72
N ASP A 78 16.90 6.21 -0.67
CA ASP A 78 16.56 6.49 0.73
C ASP A 78 16.53 7.98 1.06
N GLN A 79 17.47 8.75 0.51
CA GLN A 79 17.58 10.18 0.76
C GLN A 79 16.51 11.03 0.06
N VAL A 80 15.79 10.45 -0.88
CA VAL A 80 14.78 11.18 -1.69
C VAL A 80 13.36 10.69 -1.46
N LEU A 81 13.18 9.48 -0.92
CA LEU A 81 11.87 8.96 -0.55
C LEU A 81 11.30 9.74 0.64
N LEU A 82 10.06 10.18 0.50
CA LEU A 82 9.35 10.85 1.58
C LEU A 82 8.72 9.82 2.51
N PRO A 83 8.85 9.95 3.83
CA PRO A 83 8.04 9.13 4.72
C PRO A 83 6.57 9.51 4.56
N PHE A 84 5.71 8.51 4.60
CA PHE A 84 4.27 8.72 4.70
C PHE A 84 3.95 9.38 6.03
N ARG A 85 3.07 10.33 6.01
CA ARG A 85 2.64 11.06 7.21
C ARG A 85 1.24 10.63 7.61
N ASP A 86 0.91 10.83 8.88
CA ASP A 86 -0.47 10.71 9.34
C ASP A 86 -1.36 11.81 8.73
N ALA A 87 -2.67 11.57 8.77
CA ALA A 87 -3.67 12.50 8.28
C ALA A 87 -3.98 13.66 9.25
N SER A 88 -3.27 13.75 10.38
CA SER A 88 -3.48 14.78 11.38
C SER A 88 -3.08 16.16 10.90
N LYS A 89 -3.70 17.20 11.47
CA LYS A 89 -3.31 18.60 11.24
C LYS A 89 -2.07 18.90 12.10
N GLY A 90 -1.09 19.59 11.50
CA GLY A 90 0.13 19.99 12.20
C GLY A 90 1.34 19.14 11.85
N ASP A 91 2.30 19.07 12.76
CA ASP A 91 3.53 18.33 12.56
C ASP A 91 3.29 16.84 12.69
N CYS A 92 3.83 16.08 11.74
CA CYS A 92 3.73 14.61 11.74
C CYS A 92 4.60 14.04 12.88
N ALA A 93 3.98 13.41 13.85
CA ALA A 93 4.68 12.79 14.97
C ALA A 93 5.36 11.47 14.60
N TYR A 94 4.75 10.72 13.68
CA TYR A 94 5.27 9.43 13.20
C TYR A 94 5.55 9.46 11.72
N LYS A 95 6.77 9.11 11.34
CA LYS A 95 7.22 9.02 9.94
C LYS A 95 7.22 7.57 9.50
N CYS A 96 6.15 7.14 8.83
CA CYS A 96 6.05 5.78 8.30
C CYS A 96 6.86 5.67 7.00
N THR A 97 7.89 4.85 6.99
CA THR A 97 8.74 4.65 5.81
C THR A 97 8.17 3.59 4.87
N VAL A 98 8.63 3.57 3.61
CA VAL A 98 8.33 2.48 2.67
C VAL A 98 8.74 1.14 3.27
N HIS A 99 9.91 1.05 3.90
CA HIS A 99 10.40 -0.16 4.56
C HIS A 99 9.42 -0.64 5.66
N ALA A 100 8.99 0.26 6.54
CA ALA A 100 8.02 -0.09 7.59
C ALA A 100 6.68 -0.60 7.01
N CYS A 101 6.22 0.00 5.91
CA CYS A 101 5.01 -0.47 5.21
C CYS A 101 5.20 -1.87 4.63
N LEU A 102 6.36 -2.17 4.04
CA LEU A 102 6.67 -3.50 3.51
C LEU A 102 6.79 -4.54 4.63
N GLN A 103 7.41 -4.20 5.76
CA GLN A 103 7.46 -5.07 6.95
C GLN A 103 6.06 -5.38 7.48
N GLY A 104 5.18 -4.36 7.55
CA GLY A 104 3.78 -4.56 7.93
C GLY A 104 3.02 -5.48 6.97
N LEU A 105 3.22 -5.31 5.66
CA LEU A 105 2.63 -6.17 4.63
C LEU A 105 3.15 -7.62 4.73
N GLU A 106 4.46 -7.80 4.92
CA GLU A 106 5.06 -9.11 5.13
C GLU A 106 4.49 -9.80 6.36
N PHE A 107 4.35 -9.06 7.47
CA PHE A 107 3.74 -9.56 8.69
C PHE A 107 2.29 -10.01 8.46
N ALA A 108 1.49 -9.20 7.76
CA ALA A 108 0.11 -9.53 7.43
C ALA A 108 0.01 -10.79 6.56
N LEU A 109 0.90 -10.96 5.57
CA LEU A 109 0.99 -12.17 4.74
C LEU A 109 1.36 -13.41 5.57
N LYS A 110 2.36 -13.30 6.44
CA LYS A 110 2.82 -14.42 7.31
C LYS A 110 1.73 -14.89 8.29
N HIS A 111 0.86 -13.99 8.74
CA HIS A 111 -0.19 -14.29 9.70
C HIS A 111 -1.56 -14.53 9.06
N ASN A 112 -1.65 -14.60 7.73
CA ASN A 112 -2.88 -14.74 6.97
C ASN A 112 -3.93 -13.64 7.28
N TRP A 113 -3.47 -12.43 7.63
CA TRP A 113 -4.33 -11.26 7.74
C TRP A 113 -4.65 -10.67 6.39
N TYR A 114 -3.76 -10.85 5.44
CA TYR A 114 -3.97 -10.58 4.04
C TYR A 114 -3.61 -11.82 3.22
N GLU A 115 -4.57 -12.35 2.48
CA GLU A 115 -4.41 -13.48 1.57
C GLU A 115 -4.66 -13.03 0.13
N PHE A 116 -3.61 -12.98 -0.68
CA PHE A 116 -3.66 -12.40 -2.02
C PHE A 116 -4.73 -13.04 -2.92
N ASP A 117 -4.91 -14.35 -2.85
CA ASP A 117 -5.86 -15.07 -3.71
C ASP A 117 -7.31 -14.98 -3.21
N LYS A 118 -7.54 -14.58 -1.96
CA LYS A 118 -8.88 -14.52 -1.34
C LYS A 118 -9.37 -13.08 -1.11
N PHE A 119 -8.50 -12.09 -1.18
CA PHE A 119 -8.83 -10.72 -0.86
C PHE A 119 -9.82 -10.13 -1.86
N ASP A 120 -10.97 -9.67 -1.37
CA ASP A 120 -11.97 -8.97 -2.17
C ASP A 120 -11.75 -7.44 -2.10
N ALA A 121 -11.10 -6.92 -3.14
CA ALA A 121 -10.85 -5.50 -3.25
C ALA A 121 -12.13 -4.65 -3.42
N ARG A 122 -13.24 -5.24 -3.90
CA ARG A 122 -14.50 -4.51 -4.06
C ARG A 122 -15.21 -4.38 -2.73
N GLU A 123 -15.22 -5.44 -1.92
CA GLU A 123 -15.74 -5.41 -0.56
C GLU A 123 -14.96 -4.40 0.28
N TYR A 124 -13.62 -4.45 0.21
CA TYR A 124 -12.74 -3.49 0.90
C TYR A 124 -13.08 -2.04 0.51
N GLU A 125 -13.13 -1.72 -0.78
CA GLU A 125 -13.45 -0.38 -1.29
C GLU A 125 -14.89 0.06 -0.96
N HIS A 126 -15.81 -0.89 -0.82
CA HIS A 126 -17.19 -0.60 -0.41
C HIS A 126 -17.22 -0.06 1.02
N TYR A 127 -16.59 -0.78 1.96
CA TYR A 127 -16.61 -0.41 3.37
C TYR A 127 -15.67 0.76 3.72
N GLU A 128 -14.63 1.01 2.93
CA GLU A 128 -13.74 2.17 3.10
C GLU A 128 -14.44 3.51 2.85
N LYS A 129 -15.58 3.51 2.16
CA LYS A 129 -16.33 4.74 1.92
C LYS A 129 -17.01 5.23 3.19
N VAL A 130 -16.97 6.56 3.39
CA VAL A 130 -17.60 7.21 4.57
C VAL A 130 -19.08 6.87 4.69
N GLU A 131 -19.81 6.84 3.55
CA GLU A 131 -21.24 6.49 3.52
C GLU A 131 -21.52 5.04 3.94
N ASN A 132 -20.52 4.15 3.88
CA ASN A 132 -20.65 2.73 4.24
C ASN A 132 -19.96 2.39 5.57
N GLY A 133 -19.49 3.41 6.30
CA GLY A 133 -18.96 3.26 7.65
C GLY A 133 -17.49 3.57 7.81
N ASP A 134 -16.75 3.85 6.71
CA ASP A 134 -15.30 4.15 6.74
C ASP A 134 -14.56 3.12 7.60
N LEU A 135 -14.70 1.87 7.25
CA LEU A 135 -14.20 0.75 8.03
C LEU A 135 -13.36 -0.23 7.20
N ASN A 136 -12.36 -0.79 7.85
CA ASN A 136 -11.47 -1.80 7.25
C ASN A 136 -11.10 -2.88 8.27
N TRP A 137 -11.11 -4.13 7.82
CA TRP A 137 -10.56 -5.21 8.60
C TRP A 137 -9.05 -5.10 8.70
N ILE A 138 -8.51 -5.02 9.92
CA ILE A 138 -7.07 -5.18 10.19
C ILE A 138 -6.76 -6.67 10.26
N ILE A 139 -7.53 -7.40 11.07
CA ILE A 139 -7.48 -8.85 11.15
C ILE A 139 -8.89 -9.37 10.87
N PRO A 140 -9.12 -10.04 9.73
CA PRO A 140 -10.45 -10.50 9.35
C PRO A 140 -11.18 -11.27 10.45
N GLY A 141 -12.39 -10.83 10.78
CA GLY A 141 -13.22 -11.43 11.81
C GLY A 141 -12.78 -11.18 13.27
N LYS A 142 -11.72 -10.40 13.51
CA LYS A 142 -11.21 -10.13 14.86
C LYS A 142 -11.06 -8.65 15.19
N PHE A 143 -10.36 -7.91 14.34
CA PHE A 143 -10.09 -6.48 14.56
C PHE A 143 -10.44 -5.66 13.33
N MET A 144 -11.20 -4.61 13.55
CA MET A 144 -11.66 -3.67 12.54
C MET A 144 -11.31 -2.24 12.97
N ALA A 145 -10.76 -1.45 12.05
CA ALA A 145 -10.66 -0.01 12.19
C ALA A 145 -11.89 0.64 11.56
N PHE A 146 -12.43 1.68 12.17
CA PHE A 146 -13.54 2.46 11.64
C PHE A 146 -13.45 3.90 12.12
N MET A 147 -14.13 4.80 11.42
CA MET A 147 -14.22 6.20 11.81
C MET A 147 -14.91 6.35 13.18
N GLY A 148 -14.34 7.16 14.05
CA GLY A 148 -14.97 7.49 15.35
C GLY A 148 -16.34 8.15 15.17
N PRO A 149 -17.22 8.05 16.17
CA PRO A 149 -18.54 8.69 16.10
C PRO A 149 -18.39 10.21 15.97
N VAL A 150 -19.11 10.80 15.03
CA VAL A 150 -19.19 12.25 14.83
C VAL A 150 -20.61 12.72 15.14
N ASP A 151 -20.73 13.91 15.74
CA ASP A 151 -22.02 14.52 15.98
C ASP A 151 -22.75 14.81 14.66
N ARG A 152 -24.10 14.68 14.68
CA ARG A 152 -24.93 14.90 13.49
C ARG A 152 -24.74 16.29 12.85
N ASP A 153 -24.39 17.28 13.65
CA ASP A 153 -24.19 18.68 13.22
C ASP A 153 -22.83 18.92 12.54
N GLN A 154 -21.97 17.88 12.42
CA GLN A 154 -20.67 17.96 11.76
C GLN A 154 -20.61 17.19 10.43
N ARG A 155 -21.75 16.75 9.91
CA ARG A 155 -21.85 16.06 8.62
C ARG A 155 -22.18 16.99 7.47
#